data_c6a269ff46bbffbd0107bc2922e2bafd
#
_entry.id   c6a269ff46bbffbd0107bc2922e2bafd
#
_cell.length_a   1.000
_cell.length_b   1.000
_cell.length_c   1.000
_cell.angle_alpha   90.00
_cell.angle_beta   90.00
_cell.angle_gamma   90.00
#
_symmetry.space_group_name_H-M   'P 1'
#
loop_
_entity.id
_entity.type
_entity.pdbx_description
1 polymer ?
#
loop_
_entity_poly.entity_id
_entity_poly.type
_entity_poly.pdbx_seq_one_letter_code
_entity_poly.pdbx_strand_id
1 'polypeptide(L)'
;MGIYIIYKIFLIDADNGISILESTFRELKKIQDDILTGFFNAINTTIDVIQEAMSKGRRVDEMDRVLESEDSIIFIYYHPLSRILFCSISDADDNSDKIEEIIHKIANRFWKKHQSDLKTFRATADKSRFHTLVADIENLTIGGRIAEVFPKLLVVKSVLEKVLSMGMITDFDFQVALQCNAKNSPLKISRNLSRKRIEINDILKKLEQLDIIKI
;
A
#
# COMPACT_ATOMS: atom_id res chain seq x y z
N MET A 1 1.90 -11.00 -16.93
CA MET A 1 1.56 -11.44 -15.57
C MET A 1 1.38 -10.16 -14.76
N GLY A 2 0.15 -9.81 -14.34
CA GLY A 2 -0.11 -8.54 -13.68
C GLY A 2 0.62 -8.47 -12.34
N ILE A 3 1.31 -7.38 -12.09
CA ILE A 3 1.97 -7.13 -10.82
C ILE A 3 0.87 -6.64 -9.90
N TYR A 4 0.57 -7.40 -8.86
CA TYR A 4 -0.37 -7.02 -7.82
C TYR A 4 0.36 -6.12 -6.84
N ILE A 5 -0.30 -5.09 -6.38
CA ILE A 5 0.28 -4.01 -5.63
C ILE A 5 -0.25 -4.04 -4.20
N ILE A 6 -1.56 -4.15 -4.03
CA ILE A 6 -2.14 -4.42 -2.71
C ILE A 6 -1.97 -5.91 -2.39
N TYR A 7 -1.34 -6.21 -1.28
CA TYR A 7 -1.22 -7.59 -0.78
C TYR A 7 -2.49 -8.02 -0.07
N LYS A 8 -2.96 -7.19 0.86
CA LYS A 8 -4.11 -7.49 1.71
C LYS A 8 -4.91 -6.24 2.05
N ILE A 9 -6.20 -6.44 2.23
CA ILE A 9 -7.11 -5.45 2.82
C ILE A 9 -7.80 -6.11 4.02
N PHE A 10 -7.86 -5.36 5.13
CA PHE A 10 -8.53 -5.77 6.36
C PHE A 10 -9.59 -4.75 6.73
N LEU A 11 -10.71 -5.25 7.23
CA LEU A 11 -11.73 -4.46 7.90
C LEU A 11 -11.78 -4.90 9.35
N ILE A 12 -11.54 -3.98 10.28
CA ILE A 12 -11.43 -4.28 11.71
C ILE A 12 -12.40 -3.39 12.47
N ASP A 13 -13.24 -3.97 13.32
CA ASP A 13 -14.11 -3.20 14.20
C ASP A 13 -13.27 -2.52 15.29
N ALA A 14 -13.26 -1.18 15.31
CA ALA A 14 -12.50 -0.40 16.28
C ALA A 14 -13.04 -0.50 17.72
N ASP A 15 -14.27 -0.97 17.90
CA ASP A 15 -14.86 -1.13 19.23
C ASP A 15 -14.29 -2.34 19.99
N ASN A 16 -13.91 -3.40 19.25
CA ASN A 16 -13.51 -4.67 19.86
C ASN A 16 -12.25 -5.30 19.25
N GLY A 17 -11.65 -4.67 18.23
CA GLY A 17 -10.46 -5.18 17.54
C GLY A 17 -10.70 -6.42 16.67
N ILE A 18 -11.96 -6.81 16.45
CA ILE A 18 -12.27 -8.03 15.69
C ILE A 18 -12.18 -7.75 14.21
N SER A 19 -11.39 -8.56 13.47
CA SER A 19 -11.38 -8.53 12.01
C SER A 19 -12.71 -9.01 11.47
N ILE A 20 -13.41 -8.16 10.72
CA ILE A 20 -14.69 -8.45 10.07
C ILE A 20 -14.47 -9.18 8.76
N LEU A 21 -13.52 -8.69 7.98
CA LEU A 21 -13.20 -9.18 6.64
C LEU A 21 -11.71 -9.07 6.38
N GLU A 22 -11.20 -10.06 5.65
CA GLU A 22 -9.86 -10.06 5.08
C GLU A 22 -9.96 -10.42 3.60
N SER A 23 -9.35 -9.62 2.74
CA SER A 23 -9.19 -9.89 1.31
C SER A 23 -7.71 -9.97 0.98
N THR A 24 -7.28 -11.12 0.48
CA THR A 24 -5.87 -11.39 0.12
C THR A 24 -5.77 -11.50 -1.39
N PHE A 25 -4.95 -10.62 -2.01
CA PHE A 25 -4.69 -10.62 -3.46
C PHE A 25 -3.39 -11.35 -3.80
N ARG A 26 -2.46 -11.36 -2.86
CA ARG A 26 -1.19 -12.05 -2.98
C ARG A 26 -0.77 -12.65 -1.65
N GLU A 27 -0.32 -13.89 -1.69
CA GLU A 27 0.29 -14.48 -0.50
C GLU A 27 1.57 -13.72 -0.12
N LEU A 28 1.62 -13.33 1.13
CA LEU A 28 2.75 -12.64 1.76
C LEU A 28 3.93 -13.61 2.00
N LYS A 29 4.31 -14.42 1.02
CA LYS A 29 5.32 -15.50 1.15
C LYS A 29 6.69 -15.03 1.66
N LYS A 30 6.89 -13.71 1.83
CA LYS A 30 8.13 -13.10 2.35
C LYS A 30 7.92 -11.71 2.99
N ILE A 31 6.71 -11.33 3.36
CA ILE A 31 6.60 -10.16 4.22
C ILE A 31 7.05 -10.66 5.58
N GLN A 32 8.20 -10.16 6.00
CA GLN A 32 8.86 -10.47 7.23
C GLN A 32 7.87 -10.33 8.39
N ASP A 33 7.98 -11.16 9.39
CA ASP A 33 7.18 -11.08 10.63
C ASP A 33 7.14 -9.66 11.20
N ASP A 34 8.17 -8.87 10.92
CA ASP A 34 8.30 -7.47 11.31
C ASP A 34 7.20 -6.55 10.73
N ILE A 35 6.78 -6.76 9.47
CA ILE A 35 5.73 -5.94 8.83
C ILE A 35 4.37 -6.26 9.45
N LEU A 36 4.07 -7.53 9.65
CA LEU A 36 2.82 -7.94 10.32
C LEU A 36 2.80 -7.47 11.76
N THR A 37 3.92 -7.58 12.46
CA THR A 37 4.06 -7.06 13.84
C THR A 37 3.86 -5.55 13.87
N GLY A 38 4.51 -4.81 12.98
CA GLY A 38 4.32 -3.37 12.82
C GLY A 38 2.87 -2.99 12.51
N PHE A 39 2.22 -3.74 11.61
CA PHE A 39 0.82 -3.57 11.26
C PHE A 39 -0.10 -3.76 12.48
N PHE A 40 0.03 -4.85 13.22
CA PHE A 40 -0.81 -5.09 14.40
C PHE A 40 -0.56 -4.07 15.51
N ASN A 41 0.69 -3.67 15.72
CA ASN A 41 1.01 -2.61 16.70
C ASN A 41 0.37 -1.27 16.30
N ALA A 42 0.40 -0.91 15.04
CA ALA A 42 -0.23 0.31 14.54
C ALA A 42 -1.74 0.30 14.70
N ILE A 43 -2.39 -0.85 14.41
CA ILE A 43 -3.83 -1.03 14.61
C ILE A 43 -4.18 -0.92 16.08
N ASN A 44 -3.50 -1.63 16.96
CA ASN A 44 -3.77 -1.57 18.40
C ASN A 44 -3.61 -0.15 18.94
N THR A 45 -2.53 0.54 18.58
CA THR A 45 -2.32 1.95 18.96
C THR A 45 -3.45 2.85 18.46
N THR A 46 -3.94 2.60 17.24
CA THR A 46 -5.05 3.39 16.67
C THR A 46 -6.36 3.10 17.41
N ILE A 47 -6.65 1.85 17.72
CA ILE A 47 -7.82 1.45 18.52
C ILE A 47 -7.77 2.09 19.91
N ASP A 48 -6.62 2.04 20.58
CA ASP A 48 -6.44 2.63 21.92
C ASP A 48 -6.73 4.13 21.91
N VAL A 49 -6.22 4.88 20.92
CA VAL A 49 -6.48 6.31 20.75
C VAL A 49 -7.98 6.58 20.56
N ILE A 50 -8.65 5.77 19.73
CA ILE A 50 -10.09 5.89 19.47
C ILE A 50 -10.88 5.61 20.75
N GLN A 51 -10.58 4.53 21.43
CA GLN A 51 -11.28 4.12 22.66
C GLN A 51 -11.05 5.14 23.79
N GLU A 52 -9.84 5.68 23.95
CA GLU A 52 -9.56 6.73 24.92
C GLU A 52 -10.37 7.99 24.63
N ALA A 53 -10.43 8.43 23.37
CA ALA A 53 -11.24 9.59 23.01
C ALA A 53 -12.74 9.38 23.29
N MET A 54 -13.25 8.20 22.92
CA MET A 54 -14.66 7.84 23.17
C MET A 54 -14.98 7.73 24.66
N SER A 55 -14.09 7.17 25.48
CA SER A 55 -14.28 7.08 26.94
C SER A 55 -14.38 8.46 27.61
N LYS A 56 -13.73 9.48 26.99
CA LYS A 56 -13.79 10.89 27.40
C LYS A 56 -15.00 11.64 26.79
N GLY A 57 -15.92 10.94 26.13
CA GLY A 57 -17.08 11.53 25.47
C GLY A 57 -16.75 12.37 24.21
N ARG A 58 -15.53 12.23 23.67
CA ARG A 58 -15.11 12.94 22.46
C ARG A 58 -15.52 12.15 21.23
N ARG A 59 -15.95 12.84 20.18
CA ARG A 59 -16.05 12.24 18.86
C ARG A 59 -14.67 12.13 18.24
N VAL A 60 -14.40 11.02 17.60
CA VAL A 60 -13.21 10.84 16.76
C VAL A 60 -13.64 11.10 15.32
N ASP A 61 -13.00 12.08 14.70
CA ASP A 61 -13.20 12.38 13.28
C ASP A 61 -12.49 11.32 12.41
N GLU A 62 -12.63 11.45 11.09
CA GLU A 62 -11.86 10.64 10.14
C GLU A 62 -10.36 10.78 10.44
N MET A 63 -9.66 9.65 10.34
CA MET A 63 -8.24 9.61 10.62
C MET A 63 -7.56 8.65 9.64
N ASP A 64 -6.56 9.16 8.95
CA ASP A 64 -5.67 8.40 8.09
C ASP A 64 -4.29 8.27 8.74
N ARG A 65 -3.71 7.10 8.63
CA ARG A 65 -2.33 6.81 9.00
C ARG A 65 -1.62 6.05 7.91
N VAL A 66 -0.46 6.52 7.54
CA VAL A 66 0.44 5.85 6.60
C VAL A 66 1.71 5.46 7.35
N LEU A 67 2.09 4.21 7.23
CA LEU A 67 3.34 3.66 7.77
C LEU A 67 4.13 3.11 6.59
N GLU A 68 5.27 3.72 6.32
CA GLU A 68 6.15 3.33 5.23
C GLU A 68 7.33 2.52 5.78
N SER A 69 7.62 1.42 5.12
CA SER A 69 8.83 0.63 5.31
C SER A 69 9.62 0.52 4.02
N GLU A 70 10.77 -0.16 4.04
CA GLU A 70 11.59 -0.36 2.86
C GLU A 70 10.84 -1.10 1.74
N ASP A 71 9.96 -2.03 2.10
CA ASP A 71 9.31 -2.96 1.17
C ASP A 71 7.78 -2.83 1.10
N SER A 72 7.16 -2.02 1.97
CA SER A 72 5.69 -1.93 2.01
C SER A 72 5.18 -0.61 2.56
N ILE A 73 3.96 -0.29 2.17
CA ILE A 73 3.13 0.76 2.76
C ILE A 73 1.97 0.10 3.50
N ILE A 74 1.75 0.52 4.73
CA ILE A 74 0.54 0.19 5.51
C ILE A 74 -0.30 1.45 5.57
N PHE A 75 -1.53 1.36 5.07
CA PHE A 75 -2.51 2.43 5.16
C PHE A 75 -3.64 2.02 6.11
N ILE A 76 -4.00 2.89 7.05
CA ILE A 76 -5.07 2.67 8.02
C ILE A 76 -6.00 3.87 7.96
N TYR A 77 -7.26 3.64 7.65
CA TYR A 77 -8.32 4.63 7.63
C TYR A 77 -9.40 4.30 8.66
N TYR A 78 -9.69 5.22 9.56
CA TYR A 78 -10.82 5.13 10.46
C TYR A 78 -12.05 5.84 9.89
N HIS A 79 -13.12 5.08 9.68
CA HIS A 79 -14.41 5.62 9.22
C HIS A 79 -15.36 5.81 10.42
N PRO A 80 -15.62 7.06 10.87
CA PRO A 80 -16.29 7.35 12.14
C PRO A 80 -17.75 6.87 12.18
N LEU A 81 -18.47 6.91 11.06
CA LEU A 81 -19.87 6.49 11.01
C LEU A 81 -20.03 4.97 11.24
N SER A 82 -19.12 4.17 10.70
CA SER A 82 -19.13 2.72 10.91
C SER A 82 -18.32 2.28 12.11
N ARG A 83 -17.37 3.10 12.58
CA ARG A 83 -16.35 2.76 13.57
C ARG A 83 -15.52 1.53 13.15
N ILE A 84 -15.22 1.47 11.87
CA ILE A 84 -14.40 0.42 11.26
C ILE A 84 -13.06 1.03 10.81
N LEU A 85 -11.98 0.30 11.07
CA LEU A 85 -10.68 0.53 10.46
C LEU A 85 -10.63 -0.22 9.13
N PHE A 86 -10.37 0.52 8.07
CA PHE A 86 -10.08 -0.01 6.74
C PHE A 86 -8.58 0.06 6.54
N CYS A 87 -7.94 -1.09 6.43
CA CYS A 87 -6.49 -1.17 6.39
C CYS A 87 -6.04 -1.88 5.13
N SER A 88 -4.93 -1.42 4.56
CA SER A 88 -4.25 -2.14 3.48
C SER A 88 -2.78 -2.32 3.75
N ILE A 89 -2.23 -3.40 3.23
CA ILE A 89 -0.79 -3.61 3.09
C ILE A 89 -0.51 -3.69 1.60
N SER A 90 0.36 -2.81 1.12
CA SER A 90 0.70 -2.68 -0.30
C SER A 90 2.21 -2.62 -0.50
N ASP A 91 2.62 -2.63 -1.76
CA ASP A 91 4.01 -2.48 -2.15
C ASP A 91 4.50 -1.06 -1.83
N ALA A 92 5.76 -0.93 -1.45
CA ALA A 92 6.35 0.36 -1.09
C ALA A 92 6.45 1.34 -2.28
N ASP A 93 6.33 0.84 -3.52
CA ASP A 93 6.31 1.67 -4.73
C ASP A 93 4.91 2.11 -5.14
N ASP A 94 3.89 1.76 -4.34
CA ASP A 94 2.52 2.17 -4.61
C ASP A 94 2.33 3.67 -4.40
N ASN A 95 1.39 4.22 -5.17
CA ASN A 95 0.96 5.59 -4.97
C ASN A 95 0.01 5.65 -3.76
N SER A 96 0.48 6.23 -2.65
CA SER A 96 -0.28 6.37 -1.41
C SER A 96 -1.62 7.08 -1.61
N ASP A 97 -1.68 8.12 -2.45
CA ASP A 97 -2.91 8.87 -2.72
C ASP A 97 -3.98 7.99 -3.40
N LYS A 98 -3.54 7.07 -4.26
CA LYS A 98 -4.46 6.11 -4.90
C LYS A 98 -4.91 5.02 -3.95
N ILE A 99 -4.04 4.58 -3.04
CA ILE A 99 -4.41 3.64 -1.96
C ILE A 99 -5.49 4.29 -1.10
N GLU A 100 -5.26 5.52 -0.65
CA GLU A 100 -6.22 6.32 0.10
C GLU A 100 -7.56 6.41 -0.63
N GLU A 101 -7.57 6.88 -1.88
CA GLU A 101 -8.78 6.99 -2.70
C GLU A 101 -9.56 5.67 -2.78
N ILE A 102 -8.86 4.55 -2.96
CA ILE A 102 -9.49 3.22 -3.05
C ILE A 102 -10.05 2.79 -1.70
N ILE A 103 -9.30 2.97 -0.62
CA ILE A 103 -9.74 2.61 0.73
C ILE A 103 -10.99 3.42 1.13
N HIS A 104 -11.01 4.72 0.83
CA HIS A 104 -12.19 5.56 1.07
C HIS A 104 -13.40 5.11 0.23
N LYS A 105 -13.20 4.70 -1.03
CA LYS A 105 -14.27 4.11 -1.85
C LYS A 105 -14.81 2.82 -1.26
N ILE A 106 -13.93 1.95 -0.75
CA ILE A 106 -14.32 0.71 -0.07
C ILE A 106 -15.14 1.02 1.18
N ALA A 107 -14.69 1.95 2.02
CA ALA A 107 -15.38 2.37 3.23
C ALA A 107 -16.77 2.93 2.95
N ASN A 108 -16.90 3.82 1.95
CA ASN A 108 -18.18 4.36 1.52
C ASN A 108 -19.11 3.28 0.97
N ARG A 109 -18.57 2.29 0.21
CA ARG A 109 -19.36 1.17 -0.31
C ARG A 109 -19.82 0.25 0.83
N PHE A 110 -18.93 -0.04 1.77
CA PHE A 110 -19.24 -0.80 2.96
C PHE A 110 -20.37 -0.15 3.77
N TRP A 111 -20.26 1.14 4.07
CA TRP A 111 -21.27 1.87 4.81
C TRP A 111 -22.64 1.82 4.14
N LYS A 112 -22.70 2.08 2.84
CA LYS A 112 -23.96 2.03 2.07
C LYS A 112 -24.63 0.68 2.07
N LYS A 113 -23.86 -0.42 2.07
CA LYS A 113 -24.41 -1.78 1.97
C LYS A 113 -24.63 -2.45 3.33
N HIS A 114 -23.76 -2.18 4.30
CA HIS A 114 -23.62 -3.03 5.50
C HIS A 114 -23.86 -2.29 6.83
N GLN A 115 -24.37 -1.04 6.80
CA GLN A 115 -24.65 -0.32 8.05
C GLN A 115 -25.67 -1.07 8.97
N SER A 116 -26.65 -1.78 8.41
CA SER A 116 -27.59 -2.60 9.16
C SER A 116 -26.95 -3.88 9.70
N ASP A 117 -26.05 -4.49 8.91
CA ASP A 117 -25.38 -5.73 9.25
C ASP A 117 -24.39 -5.54 10.42
N LEU A 118 -23.81 -4.34 10.56
CA LEU A 118 -22.93 -4.00 11.68
C LEU A 118 -23.60 -4.11 13.04
N LYS A 119 -24.88 -3.72 13.14
CA LYS A 119 -25.63 -3.86 14.38
C LYS A 119 -25.78 -5.32 14.77
N THR A 120 -26.11 -6.17 13.80
CA THR A 120 -26.24 -7.60 14.01
C THR A 120 -24.88 -8.22 14.37
N PHE A 121 -23.83 -7.87 13.63
CA PHE A 121 -22.46 -8.34 13.90
C PHE A 121 -22.01 -8.02 15.34
N ARG A 122 -22.20 -6.78 15.80
CA ARG A 122 -21.81 -6.37 17.15
C ARG A 122 -22.58 -7.09 18.25
N ALA A 123 -23.79 -7.59 17.94
CA ALA A 123 -24.58 -8.36 18.86
C ALA A 123 -24.27 -9.87 18.82
N THR A 124 -23.87 -10.42 17.66
CA THR A 124 -23.80 -11.87 17.45
C THR A 124 -22.43 -12.36 17.04
N ALA A 125 -21.51 -11.46 16.68
CA ALA A 125 -20.21 -11.74 16.05
C ALA A 125 -20.29 -12.48 14.69
N ASP A 126 -21.48 -12.54 14.05
CA ASP A 126 -21.65 -13.17 12.74
C ASP A 126 -21.11 -12.29 11.63
N LYS A 127 -20.10 -12.78 10.92
CA LYS A 127 -19.40 -12.10 9.82
C LYS A 127 -19.93 -12.48 8.44
N SER A 128 -20.82 -13.47 8.34
CA SER A 128 -21.22 -14.08 7.07
C SER A 128 -21.77 -13.08 6.05
N ARG A 129 -22.45 -12.04 6.53
CA ARG A 129 -23.06 -11.02 5.68
C ARG A 129 -22.06 -10.11 4.97
N PHE A 130 -20.83 -10.00 5.48
CA PHE A 130 -19.80 -9.12 4.89
C PHE A 130 -19.06 -9.75 3.71
N HIS A 131 -19.20 -11.06 3.47
CA HIS A 131 -18.55 -11.74 2.33
C HIS A 131 -18.92 -11.14 0.97
N THR A 132 -20.09 -10.53 0.84
CA THR A 132 -20.49 -9.86 -0.42
C THR A 132 -19.61 -8.66 -0.76
N LEU A 133 -18.92 -8.08 0.22
CA LEU A 133 -18.01 -6.96 0.00
C LEU A 133 -16.71 -7.39 -0.70
N VAL A 134 -16.32 -8.66 -0.63
CA VAL A 134 -15.10 -9.16 -1.31
C VAL A 134 -15.13 -8.83 -2.81
N ALA A 135 -16.27 -9.08 -3.46
CA ALA A 135 -16.43 -8.75 -4.89
C ALA A 135 -16.34 -7.24 -5.16
N ASP A 136 -16.87 -6.40 -4.25
CA ASP A 136 -16.71 -4.94 -4.38
C ASP A 136 -15.25 -4.52 -4.21
N ILE A 137 -14.53 -5.11 -3.25
CA ILE A 137 -13.11 -4.86 -3.03
C ILE A 137 -12.30 -5.27 -4.27
N GLU A 138 -12.53 -6.46 -4.81
CA GLU A 138 -11.86 -6.93 -6.03
C GLU A 138 -12.10 -5.99 -7.22
N ASN A 139 -13.34 -5.54 -7.40
CA ASN A 139 -13.68 -4.61 -8.48
C ASN A 139 -13.04 -3.23 -8.30
N LEU A 140 -13.09 -2.67 -7.07
CA LEU A 140 -12.53 -1.35 -6.78
C LEU A 140 -11.00 -1.32 -6.87
N THR A 141 -10.35 -2.42 -6.51
CA THR A 141 -8.90 -2.55 -6.57
C THR A 141 -8.40 -3.13 -7.90
N ILE A 142 -9.31 -3.51 -8.82
CA ILE A 142 -8.96 -4.23 -10.06
C ILE A 142 -8.12 -5.49 -9.73
N GLY A 143 -8.57 -6.28 -8.75
CA GLY A 143 -7.84 -7.46 -8.27
C GLY A 143 -6.52 -7.12 -7.56
N GLY A 144 -6.50 -6.04 -6.76
CA GLY A 144 -5.32 -5.60 -6.00
C GLY A 144 -4.31 -4.81 -6.82
N ARG A 145 -4.66 -4.36 -8.02
CA ARG A 145 -3.77 -3.56 -8.88
C ARG A 145 -3.95 -2.07 -8.61
N ILE A 146 -2.84 -1.39 -8.35
CA ILE A 146 -2.78 0.08 -8.30
C ILE A 146 -1.71 0.52 -9.30
N ALA A 147 -1.71 1.77 -9.74
CA ALA A 147 -0.70 2.25 -10.67
C ALA A 147 0.67 2.29 -9.99
N GLU A 148 1.57 1.46 -10.46
CA GLU A 148 2.99 1.51 -10.08
C GLU A 148 3.72 2.65 -10.79
N VAL A 149 4.78 3.10 -10.16
CA VAL A 149 5.77 3.95 -10.81
C VAL A 149 6.70 3.06 -11.63
N PHE A 150 6.71 3.28 -12.95
CA PHE A 150 7.57 2.54 -13.86
C PHE A 150 8.59 3.46 -14.53
N PRO A 151 9.83 3.53 -14.00
CA PRO A 151 10.87 4.33 -14.63
C PRO A 151 11.16 3.83 -16.04
N LYS A 152 11.25 4.79 -16.99
CA LYS A 152 11.47 4.51 -18.40
C LYS A 152 12.76 5.17 -18.87
N LEU A 153 13.66 4.40 -19.45
CA LEU A 153 14.86 4.90 -20.09
C LEU A 153 14.49 5.75 -21.32
N LEU A 154 15.00 6.98 -21.38
CA LEU A 154 14.76 7.94 -22.47
C LEU A 154 15.84 7.93 -23.52
N VAL A 155 17.06 7.52 -23.17
CA VAL A 155 18.22 7.54 -24.05
C VAL A 155 18.52 6.14 -24.60
N VAL A 156 19.15 6.09 -25.77
CA VAL A 156 19.63 4.81 -26.32
C VAL A 156 20.91 4.37 -25.60
N LYS A 157 21.17 3.07 -25.62
CA LYS A 157 22.29 2.46 -24.87
C LYS A 157 23.65 3.11 -25.18
N SER A 158 23.93 3.46 -26.43
CA SER A 158 25.18 4.11 -26.82
C SER A 158 25.38 5.51 -26.22
N VAL A 159 24.28 6.25 -26.00
CA VAL A 159 24.32 7.53 -25.29
C VAL A 159 24.59 7.29 -23.80
N LEU A 160 23.93 6.29 -23.21
CA LEU A 160 24.15 5.94 -21.80
C LEU A 160 25.60 5.50 -21.54
N GLU A 161 26.22 4.72 -22.45
CA GLU A 161 27.62 4.31 -22.39
C GLU A 161 28.57 5.53 -22.48
N LYS A 162 28.21 6.54 -23.29
CA LYS A 162 28.96 7.78 -23.36
C LYS A 162 28.89 8.59 -22.07
N VAL A 163 27.69 8.68 -21.46
CA VAL A 163 27.47 9.37 -20.18
C VAL A 163 28.31 8.70 -19.08
N LEU A 164 28.38 7.37 -19.08
CA LEU A 164 29.22 6.58 -18.19
C LEU A 164 30.70 6.89 -18.42
N SER A 165 31.18 6.87 -19.68
CA SER A 165 32.57 7.16 -20.01
C SER A 165 33.01 8.58 -19.65
N MET A 166 32.08 9.53 -19.61
CA MET A 166 32.28 10.90 -19.14
C MET A 166 32.32 11.03 -17.61
N GLY A 167 32.09 9.95 -16.87
CA GLY A 167 32.06 9.94 -15.40
C GLY A 167 30.86 10.65 -14.77
N MET A 168 29.81 10.94 -15.53
CA MET A 168 28.60 11.58 -15.01
C MET A 168 27.73 10.62 -14.20
N ILE A 169 27.80 9.32 -14.52
CA ILE A 169 27.16 8.24 -13.81
C ILE A 169 28.19 7.16 -13.47
N THR A 170 27.91 6.36 -12.44
CA THR A 170 28.72 5.21 -12.05
C THR A 170 28.28 3.95 -12.81
N ASP A 171 29.11 2.89 -12.76
CA ASP A 171 28.73 1.57 -13.31
C ASP A 171 27.43 1.06 -12.71
N PHE A 172 27.19 1.34 -11.43
CA PHE A 172 25.96 0.91 -10.77
C PHE A 172 24.75 1.74 -11.23
N ASP A 173 24.87 3.06 -11.38
CA ASP A 173 23.83 3.90 -11.98
C ASP A 173 23.48 3.42 -13.40
N PHE A 174 24.48 3.02 -14.17
CA PHE A 174 24.29 2.46 -15.52
C PHE A 174 23.46 1.15 -15.45
N GLN A 175 23.76 0.24 -14.51
CA GLN A 175 22.98 -0.98 -14.33
C GLN A 175 21.53 -0.68 -13.94
N VAL A 176 21.30 0.29 -13.05
CA VAL A 176 19.95 0.73 -12.68
C VAL A 176 19.21 1.31 -13.89
N ALA A 177 19.87 2.18 -14.68
CA ALA A 177 19.28 2.76 -15.88
C ALA A 177 18.83 1.69 -16.90
N LEU A 178 19.60 0.61 -17.08
CA LEU A 178 19.23 -0.51 -17.96
C LEU A 178 18.00 -1.29 -17.47
N GLN A 179 17.69 -1.24 -16.18
CA GLN A 179 16.47 -1.85 -15.62
C GLN A 179 15.23 -0.96 -15.82
N CYS A 180 15.39 0.31 -16.19
CA CYS A 180 14.30 1.27 -16.40
C CYS A 180 13.61 1.05 -17.76
N ASN A 181 12.80 0.01 -17.85
CA ASN A 181 12.17 -0.47 -19.08
C ASN A 181 10.65 -0.22 -19.15
N ALA A 182 10.13 0.66 -18.30
CA ALA A 182 8.70 0.93 -18.12
C ALA A 182 7.87 -0.32 -17.67
N LYS A 183 8.53 -1.35 -17.09
CA LYS A 183 7.89 -2.57 -16.59
C LYS A 183 8.44 -3.00 -15.23
N ASN A 184 9.55 -2.43 -14.81
CA ASN A 184 10.16 -2.69 -13.53
C ASN A 184 9.90 -1.50 -12.62
N SER A 185 9.25 -1.72 -11.47
CA SER A 185 9.14 -0.74 -10.39
C SER A 185 10.50 -0.57 -9.68
N PRO A 186 10.73 0.53 -8.96
CA PRO A 186 11.94 0.71 -8.14
C PRO A 186 12.19 -0.48 -7.20
N LEU A 187 11.17 -1.01 -6.56
CA LEU A 187 11.30 -2.20 -5.71
C LEU A 187 11.72 -3.44 -6.51
N LYS A 188 11.18 -3.64 -7.69
CA LYS A 188 11.60 -4.74 -8.55
C LYS A 188 13.05 -4.59 -9.00
N ILE A 189 13.50 -3.35 -9.31
CA ILE A 189 14.89 -3.06 -9.65
C ILE A 189 15.80 -3.38 -8.45
N SER A 190 15.42 -2.97 -7.25
CA SER A 190 16.18 -3.25 -6.02
C SER A 190 16.36 -4.76 -5.79
N ARG A 191 15.30 -5.54 -5.96
CA ARG A 191 15.33 -7.01 -5.86
C ARG A 191 16.20 -7.66 -6.95
N ASN A 192 16.09 -7.18 -8.19
CA ASN A 192 16.89 -7.69 -9.31
C ASN A 192 18.37 -7.45 -9.13
N LEU A 193 18.74 -6.29 -8.56
CA LEU A 193 20.13 -5.89 -8.34
C LEU A 193 20.64 -6.25 -6.93
N SER A 194 19.81 -6.86 -6.07
CA SER A 194 20.12 -7.20 -4.68
C SER A 194 20.64 -6.00 -3.89
N ARG A 195 19.97 -4.87 -4.01
CA ARG A 195 20.29 -3.60 -3.36
C ARG A 195 19.09 -3.06 -2.59
N LYS A 196 19.33 -2.14 -1.64
CA LYS A 196 18.25 -1.49 -0.91
C LYS A 196 17.44 -0.57 -1.82
N ARG A 197 16.12 -0.54 -1.61
CA ARG A 197 15.20 0.32 -2.37
C ARG A 197 15.58 1.80 -2.27
N ILE A 198 15.99 2.26 -1.08
CA ILE A 198 16.41 3.66 -0.85
C ILE A 198 17.57 4.01 -1.78
N GLU A 199 18.59 3.15 -1.90
CA GLU A 199 19.75 3.36 -2.80
C GLU A 199 19.29 3.44 -4.27
N ILE A 200 18.35 2.58 -4.67
CA ILE A 200 17.77 2.62 -6.03
C ILE A 200 17.00 3.93 -6.26
N ASN A 201 16.18 4.36 -5.30
CA ASN A 201 15.41 5.60 -5.43
C ASN A 201 16.31 6.83 -5.57
N ASP A 202 17.41 6.90 -4.83
CA ASP A 202 18.37 8.00 -4.93
C ASP A 202 19.02 8.02 -6.32
N ILE A 203 19.36 6.85 -6.86
CA ILE A 203 19.91 6.73 -8.22
C ILE A 203 18.86 7.11 -9.26
N LEU A 204 17.62 6.67 -9.13
CA LEU A 204 16.55 7.03 -10.06
C LEU A 204 16.32 8.54 -10.08
N LYS A 205 16.29 9.22 -8.93
CA LYS A 205 16.23 10.69 -8.86
C LYS A 205 17.40 11.36 -9.57
N LYS A 206 18.62 10.85 -9.37
CA LYS A 206 19.82 11.35 -10.08
C LYS A 206 19.70 11.18 -11.60
N LEU A 207 19.26 10.00 -12.05
CA LEU A 207 19.10 9.71 -13.48
C LEU A 207 18.00 10.57 -14.12
N GLU A 208 16.93 10.85 -13.37
CA GLU A 208 15.85 11.75 -13.82
C GLU A 208 16.33 13.19 -13.92
N GLN A 209 17.12 13.69 -12.95
CA GLN A 209 17.74 15.02 -13.01
C GLN A 209 18.71 15.20 -14.19
N LEU A 210 19.25 14.10 -14.71
CA LEU A 210 20.11 14.07 -15.90
C LEU A 210 19.33 13.85 -17.20
N ASP A 211 17.99 13.84 -17.17
CA ASP A 211 17.11 13.52 -18.29
C ASP A 211 17.41 12.16 -18.97
N ILE A 212 17.99 11.23 -18.24
CA ILE A 212 18.30 9.87 -18.71
C ILE A 212 17.06 8.98 -18.63
N ILE A 213 16.24 9.16 -17.61
CA ILE A 213 14.99 8.42 -17.40
C ILE A 213 13.83 9.39 -17.15
N LYS A 214 12.62 8.83 -17.21
CA LYS A 214 11.38 9.47 -16.75
C LYS A 214 10.71 8.53 -15.75
N ILE A 215 10.28 9.07 -14.63
CA ILE A 215 9.46 8.39 -13.62
C ILE A 215 7.99 8.83 -13.75
#